data_34a41f5956cbecb4101b63d3ece5e562
#
_entry.id   34a41f5956cbecb4101b63d3ece5e562
#
_cell.length_a   1.000
_cell.length_b   1.000
_cell.length_c   1.000
_cell.angle_alpha   90.00
_cell.angle_beta   90.00
_cell.angle_gamma   90.00
#
_symmetry.space_group_name_H-M   'P 1'
#
loop_
_entity.id
_entity.type
_entity.pdbx_description
1 polymer ?
#
loop_
_entity_poly.entity_id
_entity_poly.type
_entity_poly.pdbx_seq_one_letter_code
_entity_poly.pdbx_strand_id
1 'polypeptide(L)'
;MIVLIITWVLSIGINQTKKTNDIMVIIKLAIIVLFIVCTVWYINPANWKPFSPYGIYTFQPGSTQPYGIVPAASIVFFSFIGFDAVSSSAEETINPNKTLPRGILISLAVSTVLYIVMTLIMTGVVPYKEFANFIDAPVAGVILETGLNWLAFVVNLGALIGMTTVMLVQLYGQSRICYAMSRDGLIPEVLRRSAPEVPHPV
;
A
#
# COMPACT_ATOMS: atom_id res chain seq x y z
N MET A 1 19.77 -6.79 -2.49
CA MET A 1 19.56 -8.24 -2.37
C MET A 1 18.10 -8.65 -2.57
N ILE A 2 17.12 -8.06 -1.87
CA ILE A 2 15.67 -8.37 -2.04
C ILE A 2 15.19 -8.20 -3.47
N VAL A 3 15.56 -7.11 -4.15
CA VAL A 3 15.17 -6.84 -5.55
C VAL A 3 15.63 -7.94 -6.48
N LEU A 4 16.85 -8.47 -6.31
CA LEU A 4 17.38 -9.58 -7.13
C LEU A 4 16.57 -10.86 -6.93
N ILE A 5 16.16 -11.15 -5.70
CA ILE A 5 15.33 -12.32 -5.39
C ILE A 5 13.96 -12.17 -6.04
N ILE A 6 13.34 -10.98 -5.95
CA ILE A 6 12.03 -10.72 -6.55
C ILE A 6 12.12 -10.79 -8.09
N THR A 7 13.17 -10.24 -8.70
CA THR A 7 13.41 -10.33 -10.14
C THR A 7 13.57 -11.79 -10.58
N TRP A 8 14.28 -12.60 -9.80
CA TRP A 8 14.40 -14.04 -10.06
C TRP A 8 13.04 -14.76 -9.97
N VAL A 9 12.23 -14.46 -8.96
CA VAL A 9 10.85 -14.99 -8.82
C VAL A 9 9.97 -14.59 -10.01
N LEU A 10 10.06 -13.33 -10.47
CA LEU A 10 9.35 -12.88 -11.67
C LEU A 10 9.78 -13.62 -12.93
N SER A 11 11.06 -14.00 -13.04
CA SER A 11 11.58 -14.74 -14.19
C SER A 11 11.09 -16.19 -14.30
N ILE A 12 10.59 -16.77 -13.19
CA ILE A 12 10.07 -18.16 -13.15
C ILE A 12 8.71 -18.29 -13.86
N GLY A 13 7.97 -17.20 -14.01
CA GLY A 13 6.74 -17.18 -14.81
C GLY A 13 5.57 -16.41 -14.19
N ILE A 14 4.76 -15.83 -15.08
CA ILE A 14 3.67 -14.91 -14.75
C ILE A 14 2.54 -15.58 -13.94
N ASN A 15 2.20 -16.83 -14.24
CA ASN A 15 1.11 -17.54 -13.57
C ASN A 15 1.41 -17.88 -12.11
N GLN A 16 2.64 -18.23 -11.78
CA GLN A 16 3.07 -18.46 -10.40
C GLN A 16 3.12 -17.14 -9.63
N THR A 17 3.56 -16.09 -10.27
CA THR A 17 3.62 -14.73 -9.68
C THR A 17 2.24 -14.22 -9.30
N LYS A 18 1.21 -14.39 -10.15
CA LYS A 18 -0.19 -14.02 -9.85
C LYS A 18 -0.70 -14.76 -8.61
N LYS A 19 -0.58 -16.08 -8.56
CA LYS A 19 -1.05 -16.89 -7.43
C LYS A 19 -0.34 -16.53 -6.12
N THR A 20 0.97 -16.29 -6.18
CA THR A 20 1.76 -15.86 -5.01
C THR A 20 1.30 -14.49 -4.53
N ASN A 21 1.10 -13.54 -5.44
CA ASN A 21 0.59 -12.21 -5.10
C ASN A 21 -0.80 -12.28 -4.43
N ASP A 22 -1.73 -13.05 -4.98
CA ASP A 22 -3.08 -13.19 -4.43
C ASP A 22 -3.05 -13.75 -2.99
N ILE A 23 -2.23 -14.77 -2.74
CA ILE A 23 -2.04 -15.33 -1.40
C ILE A 23 -1.48 -14.28 -0.44
N MET A 24 -0.45 -13.53 -0.86
CA MET A 24 0.14 -12.46 -0.04
C MET A 24 -0.86 -11.35 0.27
N VAL A 25 -1.73 -10.98 -0.70
CA VAL A 25 -2.78 -9.99 -0.50
C VAL A 25 -3.81 -10.48 0.52
N ILE A 26 -4.23 -11.74 0.45
CA ILE A 26 -5.17 -12.33 1.41
C ILE A 26 -4.55 -12.34 2.81
N ILE A 27 -3.29 -12.75 2.94
CA ILE A 27 -2.59 -12.77 4.24
C ILE A 27 -2.51 -11.37 4.85
N LYS A 28 -2.10 -10.35 4.08
CA LYS A 28 -2.01 -8.99 4.61
C LYS A 28 -3.36 -8.42 5.01
N LEU A 29 -4.43 -8.69 4.26
CA LEU A 29 -5.78 -8.27 4.63
C LEU A 29 -6.25 -8.97 5.91
N ALA A 30 -5.98 -10.27 6.05
CA ALA A 30 -6.30 -11.03 7.27
C ALA A 30 -5.56 -10.45 8.50
N ILE A 31 -4.29 -10.04 8.35
CA ILE A 31 -3.52 -9.42 9.42
C ILE A 31 -4.07 -8.02 9.78
N ILE A 32 -4.51 -7.23 8.79
CA ILE A 32 -5.16 -5.94 9.04
C ILE A 32 -6.47 -6.15 9.82
N VAL A 33 -7.30 -7.10 9.42
CA VAL A 33 -8.54 -7.43 10.13
C VAL A 33 -8.26 -7.93 11.55
N LEU A 34 -7.24 -8.78 11.70
CA LEU A 34 -6.80 -9.25 13.02
C LEU A 34 -6.38 -8.09 13.92
N PHE A 35 -5.58 -7.15 13.39
CA PHE A 35 -5.22 -5.93 14.12
C PHE A 35 -6.47 -5.16 14.57
N ILE A 36 -7.41 -4.89 13.67
CA ILE A 36 -8.66 -4.17 13.96
C ILE A 36 -9.42 -4.86 15.10
N VAL A 37 -9.65 -6.17 14.97
CA VAL A 37 -10.43 -6.94 15.96
C VAL A 37 -9.77 -6.98 17.33
N CYS A 38 -8.44 -7.14 17.38
CA CYS A 38 -7.70 -7.22 18.64
C CYS A 38 -7.55 -5.86 19.34
N THR A 39 -7.46 -4.75 18.58
CA THR A 39 -7.15 -3.43 19.16
C THR A 39 -8.36 -2.54 19.37
N VAL A 40 -9.51 -2.84 18.76
CA VAL A 40 -10.73 -2.02 18.89
C VAL A 40 -11.19 -1.85 20.36
N TRP A 41 -10.94 -2.83 21.20
CA TRP A 41 -11.33 -2.82 22.62
C TRP A 41 -10.48 -1.87 23.48
N TYR A 42 -9.33 -1.45 23.01
CA TYR A 42 -8.40 -0.56 23.69
C TYR A 42 -8.59 0.92 23.34
N ILE A 43 -9.62 1.23 22.54
CA ILE A 43 -9.91 2.61 22.12
C ILE A 43 -10.35 3.45 23.32
N ASN A 44 -9.67 4.57 23.54
CA ASN A 44 -10.08 5.59 24.47
C ASN A 44 -10.54 6.84 23.69
N PRO A 45 -11.84 7.17 23.69
CA PRO A 45 -12.37 8.32 22.94
C PRO A 45 -11.78 9.68 23.36
N ALA A 46 -11.18 9.76 24.55
CA ALA A 46 -10.51 10.97 25.02
C ALA A 46 -9.28 11.32 24.17
N ASN A 47 -8.63 10.33 23.56
CA ASN A 47 -7.45 10.51 22.71
C ASN A 47 -7.75 11.29 21.42
N TRP A 48 -9.01 11.33 20.99
CA TRP A 48 -9.44 12.09 19.81
C TRP A 48 -9.68 13.58 20.10
N LYS A 49 -9.48 14.03 21.34
CA LYS A 49 -9.64 15.44 21.71
C LYS A 49 -8.28 16.10 21.97
N PRO A 50 -7.95 17.21 21.25
CA PRO A 50 -8.71 17.85 20.16
C PRO A 50 -8.57 17.07 18.83
N PHE A 51 -9.66 16.91 18.07
CA PHE A 51 -9.68 16.18 16.81
C PHE A 51 -8.81 16.83 15.72
N SER A 52 -8.76 18.14 15.67
CA SER A 52 -7.93 18.90 14.73
C SER A 52 -7.17 20.02 15.46
N PRO A 53 -6.06 19.70 16.14
CA PRO A 53 -5.31 20.66 16.95
C PRO A 53 -4.73 21.82 16.16
N TYR A 54 -4.43 21.62 14.86
CA TYR A 54 -3.84 22.63 13.98
C TYR A 54 -4.83 23.20 12.96
N GLY A 55 -6.13 22.87 13.05
CA GLY A 55 -7.15 23.33 12.13
C GLY A 55 -6.95 22.85 10.69
N ILE A 56 -7.44 23.65 9.74
CA ILE A 56 -7.38 23.30 8.31
C ILE A 56 -5.96 23.53 7.75
N TYR A 57 -5.37 24.67 8.11
CA TYR A 57 -4.03 25.08 7.63
C TYR A 57 -3.43 26.08 8.62
N THR A 58 -2.24 25.80 9.14
CA THR A 58 -1.56 26.66 10.13
C THR A 58 -0.07 26.59 9.95
N PHE A 59 0.62 27.74 10.07
CA PHE A 59 2.08 27.82 10.23
C PHE A 59 2.42 27.95 11.70
N GLN A 60 3.29 27.07 12.21
CA GLN A 60 3.85 27.26 13.56
C GLN A 60 5.10 28.14 13.50
N PRO A 61 5.30 29.04 14.47
CA PRO A 61 6.52 29.82 14.58
C PRO A 61 7.74 28.90 14.69
N GLY A 62 8.72 29.09 13.81
CA GLY A 62 9.95 28.27 13.77
C GLY A 62 9.86 26.99 12.93
N SER A 63 8.71 26.66 12.33
CA SER A 63 8.58 25.55 11.40
C SER A 63 8.61 26.04 9.94
N THR A 64 9.36 25.33 9.09
CA THR A 64 9.37 25.55 7.63
C THR A 64 8.22 24.84 6.92
N GLN A 65 7.52 23.92 7.61
CA GLN A 65 6.44 23.11 7.06
C GLN A 65 5.09 23.58 7.62
N PRO A 66 4.04 23.65 6.79
CA PRO A 66 2.69 23.92 7.27
C PRO A 66 2.11 22.70 7.98
N TYR A 67 1.24 22.94 8.96
CA TYR A 67 0.50 21.95 9.72
C TYR A 67 -1.00 22.05 9.44
N GLY A 68 -1.75 20.99 9.67
CA GLY A 68 -3.20 20.94 9.54
C GLY A 68 -3.69 19.89 8.56
N ILE A 69 -5.00 19.91 8.30
CA ILE A 69 -5.68 18.89 7.49
C ILE A 69 -5.17 18.90 6.04
N VAL A 70 -4.99 20.07 5.42
CA VAL A 70 -4.59 20.17 4.01
C VAL A 70 -3.17 19.66 3.78
N PRO A 71 -2.14 20.07 4.55
CA PRO A 71 -0.81 19.50 4.43
C PRO A 71 -0.77 17.99 4.70
N ALA A 72 -1.53 17.52 5.72
CA ALA A 72 -1.62 16.10 6.00
C ALA A 72 -2.25 15.32 4.84
N ALA A 73 -3.31 15.84 4.22
CA ALA A 73 -3.93 15.23 3.05
C ALA A 73 -2.95 15.10 1.87
N SER A 74 -2.07 16.09 1.67
CA SER A 74 -1.04 16.05 0.64
C SER A 74 -0.03 14.91 0.88
N ILE A 75 0.33 14.65 2.14
CA ILE A 75 1.21 13.53 2.50
C ILE A 75 0.49 12.19 2.33
N VAL A 76 -0.76 12.09 2.81
CA VAL A 76 -1.58 10.87 2.72
C VAL A 76 -1.86 10.49 1.27
N PHE A 77 -1.88 11.45 0.33
CA PHE A 77 -2.03 11.18 -1.10
C PHE A 77 -1.01 10.13 -1.60
N PHE A 78 0.22 10.14 -1.08
CA PHE A 78 1.23 9.15 -1.43
C PHE A 78 0.86 7.72 -1.04
N SER A 79 -0.04 7.53 -0.06
CA SER A 79 -0.54 6.20 0.33
C SER A 79 -1.46 5.57 -0.72
N PHE A 80 -1.92 6.34 -1.70
CA PHE A 80 -2.75 5.89 -2.82
C PHE A 80 -1.97 5.66 -4.11
N ILE A 81 -0.64 5.78 -4.10
CA ILE A 81 0.19 5.46 -5.27
C ILE A 81 0.07 3.96 -5.59
N GLY A 82 -0.06 3.64 -6.86
CA GLY A 82 -0.14 2.27 -7.38
C GLY A 82 -1.29 2.04 -8.36
N PHE A 83 -2.21 2.99 -8.54
CA PHE A 83 -3.27 2.88 -9.54
C PHE A 83 -2.75 2.92 -10.98
N ASP A 84 -1.61 3.55 -11.19
CA ASP A 84 -0.84 3.57 -12.43
C ASP A 84 -0.40 2.16 -12.85
N ALA A 85 0.05 1.34 -11.90
CA ALA A 85 0.40 -0.06 -12.16
C ALA A 85 -0.80 -0.90 -12.62
N VAL A 86 -2.01 -0.61 -12.12
CA VAL A 86 -3.25 -1.27 -12.58
C VAL A 86 -3.58 -0.89 -14.02
N SER A 87 -3.39 0.38 -14.39
CA SER A 87 -3.66 0.85 -15.76
C SER A 87 -2.71 0.23 -16.79
N SER A 88 -1.46 -0.05 -16.42
CA SER A 88 -0.48 -0.72 -17.29
C SER A 88 -0.83 -2.18 -17.62
N SER A 89 -1.74 -2.79 -16.86
CA SER A 89 -2.23 -4.16 -17.09
C SER A 89 -3.44 -4.25 -18.04
N ALA A 90 -3.77 -3.17 -18.74
CA ALA A 90 -4.93 -3.09 -19.62
C ALA A 90 -4.90 -4.14 -20.74
N GLU A 91 -3.74 -4.41 -21.31
CA GLU A 91 -3.57 -5.37 -22.42
C GLU A 91 -3.84 -6.83 -22.01
N GLU A 92 -3.75 -7.16 -20.72
CA GLU A 92 -4.00 -8.50 -20.19
C GLU A 92 -5.40 -8.67 -19.60
N THR A 93 -6.20 -7.60 -19.58
CA THR A 93 -7.50 -7.59 -18.93
C THR A 93 -8.61 -7.90 -19.93
N ILE A 94 -9.49 -8.85 -19.61
CA ILE A 94 -10.69 -9.15 -20.39
C ILE A 94 -11.68 -7.98 -20.25
N ASN A 95 -12.11 -7.37 -21.37
CA ASN A 95 -12.98 -6.20 -21.41
C ASN A 95 -12.43 -5.00 -20.59
N PRO A 96 -11.22 -4.49 -20.91
CA PRO A 96 -10.52 -3.49 -20.09
C PRO A 96 -11.35 -2.23 -19.85
N ASN A 97 -12.12 -1.77 -20.82
CA ASN A 97 -12.96 -0.57 -20.72
C ASN A 97 -14.01 -0.62 -19.59
N LYS A 98 -14.43 -1.81 -19.17
CA LYS A 98 -15.40 -1.99 -18.07
C LYS A 98 -14.73 -2.50 -16.79
N THR A 99 -13.81 -3.42 -16.93
CA THR A 99 -13.21 -4.13 -15.79
C THR A 99 -12.21 -3.24 -15.04
N LEU A 100 -11.35 -2.50 -15.75
CA LEU A 100 -10.35 -1.64 -15.13
C LEU A 100 -10.96 -0.50 -14.29
N PRO A 101 -11.88 0.33 -14.82
CA PRO A 101 -12.46 1.40 -14.01
C PRO A 101 -13.18 0.88 -12.77
N ARG A 102 -13.91 -0.23 -12.89
CA ARG A 102 -14.57 -0.85 -11.73
C ARG A 102 -13.56 -1.38 -10.70
N GLY A 103 -12.51 -2.07 -11.15
CA GLY A 103 -11.46 -2.57 -10.29
C GLY A 103 -10.76 -1.44 -9.52
N ILE A 104 -10.42 -0.35 -10.20
CA ILE A 104 -9.79 0.83 -9.59
C ILE A 104 -10.72 1.46 -8.55
N LEU A 105 -11.98 1.71 -8.90
CA LEU A 105 -12.93 2.36 -7.98
C LEU A 105 -13.24 1.49 -6.75
N ILE A 106 -13.40 0.18 -6.91
CA ILE A 106 -13.64 -0.73 -5.80
C ILE A 106 -12.40 -0.80 -4.90
N SER A 107 -11.21 -0.96 -5.46
CA SER A 107 -9.99 -1.00 -4.67
C SER A 107 -9.73 0.32 -3.93
N LEU A 108 -10.01 1.47 -4.57
CA LEU A 108 -9.93 2.78 -3.93
C LEU A 108 -10.90 2.88 -2.75
N ALA A 109 -12.16 2.49 -2.93
CA ALA A 109 -13.16 2.53 -1.86
C ALA A 109 -12.77 1.64 -0.68
N VAL A 110 -12.37 0.38 -0.94
CA VAL A 110 -11.94 -0.57 0.09
C VAL A 110 -10.70 -0.05 0.84
N SER A 111 -9.69 0.42 0.12
CA SER A 111 -8.47 0.97 0.73
C SER A 111 -8.77 2.19 1.59
N THR A 112 -9.63 3.10 1.12
CA THR A 112 -10.02 4.30 1.88
C THR A 112 -10.73 3.93 3.18
N VAL A 113 -11.66 2.99 3.15
CA VAL A 113 -12.35 2.52 4.36
C VAL A 113 -11.36 1.90 5.35
N LEU A 114 -10.45 1.05 4.87
CA LEU A 114 -9.41 0.44 5.70
C LEU A 114 -8.49 1.50 6.33
N TYR A 115 -8.05 2.50 5.57
CA TYR A 115 -7.21 3.59 6.10
C TYR A 115 -7.93 4.39 7.18
N ILE A 116 -9.21 4.73 6.97
CA ILE A 116 -10.02 5.44 7.97
C ILE A 116 -10.13 4.61 9.25
N VAL A 117 -10.51 3.34 9.14
CA VAL A 117 -10.69 2.46 10.31
C VAL A 117 -9.36 2.28 11.05
N MET A 118 -8.28 1.99 10.34
CA MET A 118 -6.94 1.84 10.93
C MET A 118 -6.50 3.11 11.67
N THR A 119 -6.65 4.27 11.04
CA THR A 119 -6.25 5.56 11.63
C THR A 119 -7.07 5.88 12.87
N LEU A 120 -8.39 5.66 12.84
CA LEU A 120 -9.27 5.87 13.99
C LEU A 120 -8.87 4.97 15.17
N ILE A 121 -8.58 3.68 14.92
CA ILE A 121 -8.15 2.76 15.96
C ILE A 121 -6.79 3.19 16.53
N MET A 122 -5.81 3.43 15.67
CA MET A 122 -4.47 3.82 16.11
C MET A 122 -4.50 5.09 16.98
N THR A 123 -5.18 6.14 16.50
CA THR A 123 -5.30 7.40 17.24
C THR A 123 -6.23 7.30 18.45
N GLY A 124 -7.12 6.32 18.49
CA GLY A 124 -7.95 6.03 19.65
C GLY A 124 -7.19 5.27 20.74
N VAL A 125 -6.24 4.40 20.39
CA VAL A 125 -5.41 3.67 21.35
C VAL A 125 -4.33 4.57 21.94
N VAL A 126 -3.61 5.31 21.08
CA VAL A 126 -2.48 6.16 21.48
C VAL A 126 -2.74 7.62 21.07
N PRO A 127 -2.51 8.61 21.96
CA PRO A 127 -2.62 10.01 21.60
C PRO A 127 -1.67 10.37 20.45
N TYR A 128 -2.12 11.22 19.52
CA TYR A 128 -1.37 11.58 18.32
C TYR A 128 0.04 12.13 18.61
N LYS A 129 0.26 12.74 19.77
CA LYS A 129 1.56 13.31 20.19
C LYS A 129 2.62 12.23 20.43
N GLU A 130 2.22 11.05 20.82
CA GLU A 130 3.12 9.94 21.15
C GLU A 130 3.61 9.18 19.92
N PHE A 131 2.97 9.37 18.74
CA PHE A 131 3.44 8.76 17.50
C PHE A 131 4.86 9.17 17.11
N ALA A 132 5.35 10.31 17.59
CA ALA A 132 6.73 10.72 17.42
C ALA A 132 7.74 9.71 18.02
N ASN A 133 7.33 8.92 19.01
CA ASN A 133 8.16 7.90 19.66
C ASN A 133 8.22 6.59 18.84
N PHE A 134 7.34 6.40 17.85
CA PHE A 134 7.16 5.17 17.08
C PHE A 134 7.37 5.37 15.57
N ILE A 135 8.19 6.34 15.16
CA ILE A 135 8.36 6.74 13.76
C ILE A 135 8.74 5.55 12.85
N ASP A 136 9.59 4.64 13.35
CA ASP A 136 10.10 3.52 12.57
C ASP A 136 9.05 2.41 12.34
N ALA A 137 8.13 2.21 13.29
CA ALA A 137 7.10 1.16 13.21
C ALA A 137 5.83 1.59 13.95
N PRO A 138 5.05 2.55 13.43
CA PRO A 138 3.92 3.15 14.14
C PRO A 138 2.84 2.14 14.56
N VAL A 139 2.50 1.19 13.67
CA VAL A 139 1.47 0.18 13.96
C VAL A 139 1.91 -0.76 15.07
N ALA A 140 3.16 -1.24 15.01
CA ALA A 140 3.71 -2.09 16.06
C ALA A 140 3.84 -1.35 17.39
N GLY A 141 4.24 -0.07 17.38
CA GLY A 141 4.31 0.78 18.57
C GLY A 141 2.96 0.90 19.26
N VAL A 142 1.90 1.20 18.52
CA VAL A 142 0.53 1.25 19.06
C VAL A 142 0.12 -0.09 19.70
N ILE A 143 0.48 -1.22 19.09
CA ILE A 143 0.15 -2.55 19.64
C ILE A 143 0.91 -2.79 20.96
N LEU A 144 2.17 -2.39 21.03
CA LEU A 144 2.97 -2.57 22.27
C LEU A 144 2.35 -1.83 23.46
N GLU A 145 1.75 -0.67 23.24
CA GLU A 145 1.00 0.07 24.28
C GLU A 145 -0.24 -0.71 24.78
N THR A 146 -0.79 -1.62 23.98
CA THR A 146 -1.89 -2.50 24.42
C THR A 146 -1.42 -3.74 25.20
N GLY A 147 -0.12 -3.99 25.27
CA GLY A 147 0.46 -5.18 25.90
C GLY A 147 0.38 -6.47 25.05
N LEU A 148 -0.10 -6.39 23.81
CA LEU A 148 -0.26 -7.55 22.91
C LEU A 148 1.02 -7.83 22.11
N ASN A 149 2.13 -8.17 22.77
CA ASN A 149 3.43 -8.34 22.14
C ASN A 149 3.45 -9.34 20.97
N TRP A 150 2.68 -10.43 21.08
CA TRP A 150 2.56 -11.42 20.02
C TRP A 150 1.95 -10.84 18.73
N LEU A 151 0.97 -9.92 18.88
CA LEU A 151 0.31 -9.27 17.75
C LEU A 151 1.26 -8.31 17.03
N ALA A 152 2.13 -7.60 17.77
CA ALA A 152 3.15 -6.75 17.18
C ALA A 152 4.10 -7.55 16.27
N PHE A 153 4.49 -8.75 16.68
CA PHE A 153 5.29 -9.64 15.83
C PHE A 153 4.56 -10.04 14.55
N VAL A 154 3.30 -10.47 14.66
CA VAL A 154 2.47 -10.86 13.49
C VAL A 154 2.27 -9.70 12.53
N VAL A 155 1.99 -8.50 13.05
CA VAL A 155 1.81 -7.30 12.23
C VAL A 155 3.11 -6.88 11.53
N ASN A 156 4.26 -6.97 12.19
CA ASN A 156 5.55 -6.70 11.55
C ASN A 156 5.85 -7.69 10.42
N LEU A 157 5.55 -8.98 10.59
CA LEU A 157 5.63 -9.97 9.51
C LEU A 157 4.69 -9.61 8.36
N GLY A 158 3.45 -9.19 8.68
CA GLY A 158 2.49 -8.73 7.68
C GLY A 158 2.98 -7.50 6.90
N ALA A 159 3.63 -6.57 7.57
CA ALA A 159 4.23 -5.40 6.94
C ALA A 159 5.36 -5.80 5.96
N LEU A 160 6.23 -6.73 6.34
CA LEU A 160 7.29 -7.26 5.47
C LEU A 160 6.70 -7.95 4.23
N ILE A 161 5.67 -8.80 4.40
CA ILE A 161 4.95 -9.43 3.29
C ILE A 161 4.31 -8.37 2.40
N GLY A 162 3.68 -7.35 3.00
CA GLY A 162 3.07 -6.24 2.29
C GLY A 162 4.07 -5.46 1.43
N MET A 163 5.22 -5.08 1.99
CA MET A 163 6.29 -4.38 1.27
C MET A 163 6.84 -5.24 0.12
N THR A 164 7.04 -6.53 0.34
CA THR A 164 7.51 -7.46 -0.70
C THR A 164 6.51 -7.55 -1.85
N THR A 165 5.21 -7.61 -1.54
CA THR A 165 4.14 -7.63 -2.55
C THR A 165 4.14 -6.35 -3.39
N VAL A 166 4.28 -5.17 -2.76
CA VAL A 166 4.35 -3.89 -3.47
C VAL A 166 5.55 -3.85 -4.41
N MET A 167 6.74 -4.28 -3.96
CA MET A 167 7.93 -4.34 -4.79
C MET A 167 7.73 -5.26 -6.00
N LEU A 168 7.09 -6.42 -5.81
CA LEU A 168 6.79 -7.38 -6.88
C LEU A 168 5.86 -6.76 -7.93
N VAL A 169 4.77 -6.13 -7.51
CA VAL A 169 3.80 -5.50 -8.42
C VAL A 169 4.41 -4.32 -9.17
N GLN A 170 5.22 -3.50 -8.51
CA GLN A 170 5.90 -2.36 -9.13
C GLN A 170 6.94 -2.81 -10.17
N LEU A 171 7.73 -3.83 -9.89
CA LEU A 171 8.68 -4.39 -10.86
C LEU A 171 7.97 -4.99 -12.07
N TYR A 172 6.85 -5.68 -11.84
CA TYR A 172 6.00 -6.20 -12.90
C TYR A 172 5.44 -5.06 -13.77
N GLY A 173 4.83 -4.03 -13.16
CA GLY A 173 4.30 -2.88 -13.88
C GLY A 173 5.37 -2.14 -14.68
N GLN A 174 6.56 -1.93 -14.10
CA GLN A 174 7.69 -1.28 -14.76
C GLN A 174 8.13 -2.05 -16.02
N SER A 175 8.21 -3.37 -15.95
CA SER A 175 8.59 -4.19 -17.12
C SER A 175 7.57 -4.05 -18.26
N ARG A 176 6.28 -3.91 -17.95
CA ARG A 176 5.21 -3.71 -18.93
C ARG A 176 5.26 -2.33 -19.58
N ILE A 177 5.52 -1.30 -18.80
CA ILE A 177 5.70 0.06 -19.32
C ILE A 177 6.90 0.11 -20.27
N CYS A 178 8.03 -0.48 -19.89
CA CYS A 178 9.19 -0.58 -20.77
C CYS A 178 8.88 -1.31 -22.08
N TYR A 179 8.12 -2.42 -22.02
CA TYR A 179 7.70 -3.14 -23.21
C TYR A 179 6.82 -2.28 -24.12
N ALA A 180 5.81 -1.62 -23.58
CA ALA A 180 4.92 -0.73 -24.33
C ALA A 180 5.70 0.42 -25.01
N MET A 181 6.59 1.07 -24.27
CA MET A 181 7.45 2.16 -24.80
C MET A 181 8.37 1.67 -25.94
N SER A 182 8.88 0.44 -25.83
CA SER A 182 9.72 -0.15 -26.88
C SER A 182 8.92 -0.50 -28.13
N ARG A 183 7.67 -0.95 -27.96
CA ARG A 183 6.73 -1.20 -29.06
C ARG A 183 6.37 0.08 -29.81
N ASP A 184 6.21 1.17 -29.07
CA ASP A 184 5.87 2.49 -29.65
C ASP A 184 7.11 3.22 -30.20
N GLY A 185 8.31 2.59 -30.18
CA GLY A 185 9.55 3.15 -30.75
C GLY A 185 10.21 4.23 -29.89
N LEU A 186 9.78 4.41 -28.64
CA LEU A 186 10.33 5.43 -27.72
C LEU A 186 11.65 5.02 -27.09
N ILE A 187 11.92 3.71 -27.00
CA ILE A 187 13.18 3.16 -26.48
C ILE A 187 13.67 2.02 -27.39
N PRO A 188 14.99 1.67 -27.35
CA PRO A 188 15.58 0.68 -28.25
C PRO A 188 14.87 -0.68 -28.23
N GLU A 189 14.70 -1.30 -29.40
CA GLU A 189 14.00 -2.58 -29.61
C GLU A 189 14.61 -3.78 -28.85
N VAL A 190 15.82 -3.65 -28.34
CA VAL A 190 16.49 -4.70 -27.56
C VAL A 190 15.64 -5.11 -26.33
N LEU A 191 14.93 -4.17 -25.72
CA LEU A 191 14.06 -4.43 -24.58
C LEU A 191 12.74 -5.13 -24.95
N ARG A 192 12.32 -5.05 -26.20
CA ARG A 192 11.15 -5.77 -26.73
C ARG A 192 11.43 -7.28 -26.88
N ARG A 193 12.64 -7.66 -27.26
CA ARG A 193 13.02 -9.06 -27.51
C ARG A 193 13.16 -9.88 -26.23
N SER A 194 13.27 -9.24 -25.08
CA SER A 194 13.43 -9.88 -23.77
C SER A 194 12.09 -10.23 -23.09
N ALA A 195 10.96 -9.80 -23.63
CA ALA A 195 9.64 -10.15 -23.09
C ALA A 195 9.16 -11.48 -23.70
N PRO A 196 8.79 -12.50 -22.90
CA PRO A 196 8.17 -13.71 -23.43
C PRO A 196 6.87 -13.32 -24.16
N GLU A 197 6.66 -13.86 -25.37
CA GLU A 197 5.42 -13.68 -26.12
C GLU A 197 4.26 -14.15 -25.23
N VAL A 198 3.39 -13.22 -24.86
CA VAL A 198 2.13 -13.57 -24.20
C VAL A 198 1.21 -14.15 -25.27
N PRO A 199 0.77 -15.41 -25.15
CA PRO A 199 -0.20 -15.96 -26.08
C PRO A 199 -1.46 -15.07 -26.04
N HIS A 200 -1.82 -14.50 -27.20
CA HIS A 200 -3.10 -13.81 -27.33
C HIS A 200 -4.21 -14.80 -26.98
N PRO A 201 -5.11 -14.48 -26.06
CA PRO A 201 -6.33 -15.26 -25.91
C PRO A 201 -7.15 -15.10 -27.20
N VAL A 202 -7.37 -16.22 -27.90
CA VAL A 202 -8.27 -16.34 -29.07
C VAL A 202 -9.69 -16.14 -28.63
#